data_766c1088fb05436cde970e5ab8872fc2
#
_entry.id   766c1088fb05436cde970e5ab8872fc2
#
_cell.length_a   1.000
_cell.length_b   1.000
_cell.length_c   1.000
_cell.angle_alpha   90.00
_cell.angle_beta   90.00
_cell.angle_gamma   90.00
#
_symmetry.space_group_name_H-M   'P 1'
#
loop_
_entity.id
_entity.type
_entity.pdbx_description
1 polymer ?
#
loop_
_entity_poly.entity_id
_entity_poly.type
_entity_poly.pdbx_seq_one_letter_code
_entity_poly.pdbx_strand_id
1 'polypeptide(L)'
;SWKSVPDAILCAWQAGQEGGNSVADVLSGKASPSGKLTMTFPVKFEDAASSANFPIDMRVSTDLVNKGGKKNDVKDVDYTNYEEDIYVGYRYFDTFGKQVSYPFGYGLSYTTFAYDKAAVKSDNGVYTVSVEVKNTGKVAGKEVVQLYVSAPDAADANKPEKELKAFAKTKELKPGEATVVTLKVNAADLASYDEAASAWVVTPGNYKFLVGASSRDIKATLEAEVAAATQKTNNILKLQEPMSLLKR
;
A
#
# COMPACT_ATOMS: atom_id res chain seq x y z
N SER A 1 16.09 -15.59 9.16
CA SER A 1 14.89 -14.80 9.47
C SER A 1 14.05 -15.52 10.53
N TRP A 2 13.69 -14.84 11.61
CA TRP A 2 12.87 -15.39 12.71
C TRP A 2 11.47 -15.86 12.25
N LYS A 3 10.94 -15.30 11.16
CA LYS A 3 9.59 -15.59 10.66
C LYS A 3 9.32 -17.04 10.27
N SER A 4 10.38 -17.82 10.05
CA SER A 4 10.28 -19.26 9.73
C SER A 4 10.34 -20.17 10.96
N VAL A 5 10.44 -19.60 12.15
CA VAL A 5 10.52 -20.36 13.41
C VAL A 5 9.15 -20.63 14.03
N PRO A 6 8.23 -19.64 14.16
CA PRO A 6 6.91 -19.88 14.71
C PRO A 6 5.95 -20.50 13.67
N ASP A 7 5.04 -21.34 14.13
CA ASP A 7 3.98 -21.94 13.30
C ASP A 7 2.94 -20.89 12.86
N ALA A 8 2.71 -19.85 13.67
CA ALA A 8 1.80 -18.75 13.37
C ALA A 8 2.30 -17.44 13.96
N ILE A 9 1.91 -16.33 13.33
CA ILE A 9 2.25 -14.97 13.76
C ILE A 9 0.98 -14.14 13.81
N LEU A 10 0.64 -13.62 15.00
CA LEU A 10 -0.43 -12.67 15.20
C LEU A 10 0.15 -11.27 15.43
N CYS A 11 -0.11 -10.35 14.50
CA CYS A 11 0.25 -8.94 14.63
C CYS A 11 -0.93 -8.17 15.22
N ALA A 12 -0.90 -7.90 16.51
CA ALA A 12 -1.98 -7.23 17.23
C ALA A 12 -1.88 -5.70 17.18
N TRP A 13 -0.79 -5.13 16.65
CA TRP A 13 -0.52 -3.69 16.67
C TRP A 13 -0.68 -3.09 18.08
N GLN A 14 -1.11 -1.84 18.17
CA GLN A 14 -1.49 -1.18 19.41
C GLN A 14 -2.98 -1.42 19.65
N ALA A 15 -3.29 -2.51 20.34
CA ALA A 15 -4.64 -3.07 20.40
C ALA A 15 -5.64 -2.31 21.29
N GLY A 16 -5.23 -1.26 21.98
CA GLY A 16 -6.10 -0.45 22.84
C GLY A 16 -6.60 -1.19 24.09
N GLN A 17 -7.69 -0.67 24.67
CA GLN A 17 -8.20 -1.14 25.97
C GLN A 17 -8.66 -2.61 25.98
N GLU A 18 -9.31 -3.06 24.91
CA GLU A 18 -9.82 -4.45 24.76
C GLU A 18 -8.81 -5.39 24.08
N GLY A 19 -7.54 -5.02 24.04
CA GLY A 19 -6.50 -5.77 23.34
C GLY A 19 -6.35 -7.22 23.81
N GLY A 20 -6.37 -7.45 25.13
CA GLY A 20 -6.27 -8.78 25.68
C GLY A 20 -7.43 -9.68 25.27
N ASN A 21 -8.66 -9.20 25.35
CA ASN A 21 -9.87 -9.93 24.94
C ASN A 21 -9.86 -10.20 23.44
N SER A 22 -9.50 -9.20 22.63
CA SER A 22 -9.43 -9.36 21.16
C SER A 22 -8.40 -10.40 20.72
N VAL A 23 -7.23 -10.42 21.35
CA VAL A 23 -6.19 -11.42 21.09
C VAL A 23 -6.67 -12.81 21.50
N ALA A 24 -7.28 -12.95 22.69
CA ALA A 24 -7.82 -14.23 23.18
C ALA A 24 -8.94 -14.76 22.26
N ASP A 25 -9.85 -13.90 21.78
CA ASP A 25 -10.92 -14.28 20.86
C ASP A 25 -10.39 -14.80 19.52
N VAL A 26 -9.32 -14.18 18.99
CA VAL A 26 -8.67 -14.68 17.77
C VAL A 26 -7.95 -16.00 18.05
N LEU A 27 -7.11 -16.09 19.07
CA LEU A 27 -6.33 -17.29 19.35
C LEU A 27 -7.21 -18.51 19.70
N SER A 28 -8.35 -18.30 20.34
CA SER A 28 -9.31 -19.36 20.63
C SER A 28 -10.20 -19.76 19.45
N GLY A 29 -10.13 -19.02 18.33
CA GLY A 29 -11.00 -19.25 17.18
C GLY A 29 -12.43 -18.70 17.33
N LYS A 30 -12.74 -17.99 18.42
CA LYS A 30 -14.03 -17.35 18.63
C LYS A 30 -14.28 -16.22 17.60
N ALA A 31 -13.21 -15.55 17.16
CA ALA A 31 -13.24 -14.58 16.09
C ALA A 31 -12.26 -14.97 14.98
N SER A 32 -12.73 -15.00 13.73
CA SER A 32 -11.85 -15.18 12.58
C SER A 32 -11.13 -13.87 12.26
N PRO A 33 -9.78 -13.86 12.18
CA PRO A 33 -9.04 -12.66 11.82
C PRO A 33 -9.38 -12.20 10.40
N SER A 34 -9.46 -10.89 10.21
CA SER A 34 -9.75 -10.27 8.91
C SER A 34 -9.04 -8.93 8.74
N GLY A 35 -8.04 -8.66 9.58
CA GLY A 35 -7.16 -7.52 9.45
C GLY A 35 -6.17 -7.70 8.31
N LYS A 36 -5.75 -6.60 7.70
CA LYS A 36 -4.73 -6.56 6.66
C LYS A 36 -3.60 -5.61 7.06
N LEU A 37 -2.36 -5.95 6.70
CA LEU A 37 -1.21 -5.11 6.97
C LEU A 37 -1.33 -3.78 6.22
N THR A 38 -1.13 -2.69 6.94
CA THR A 38 -1.15 -1.32 6.40
C THR A 38 0.22 -0.85 5.90
N MET A 39 1.22 -1.72 5.95
CA MET A 39 2.57 -1.47 5.47
C MET A 39 3.19 -2.76 4.93
N THR A 40 4.23 -2.61 4.12
CA THR A 40 5.10 -3.71 3.69
C THR A 40 6.10 -4.02 4.79
N PHE A 41 6.29 -5.29 5.12
CA PHE A 41 7.36 -5.74 6.02
C PHE A 41 8.56 -6.18 5.18
N PRO A 42 9.67 -5.46 5.20
CA PRO A 42 10.89 -5.83 4.48
C PRO A 42 11.50 -7.12 5.06
N VAL A 43 12.42 -7.73 4.34
CA VAL A 43 13.21 -8.86 4.86
C VAL A 43 14.23 -8.37 5.89
N LYS A 44 14.84 -7.21 5.64
CA LYS A 44 15.80 -6.55 6.51
C LYS A 44 15.65 -5.03 6.41
N PHE A 45 16.19 -4.30 7.38
CA PHE A 45 16.07 -2.85 7.46
C PHE A 45 16.64 -2.13 6.21
N GLU A 46 17.79 -2.62 5.71
CA GLU A 46 18.48 -2.03 4.57
C GLU A 46 17.70 -2.15 3.24
N ASP A 47 16.64 -2.97 3.22
CA ASP A 47 15.77 -3.08 2.04
C ASP A 47 14.80 -1.89 1.89
N ALA A 48 14.62 -1.09 2.94
CA ALA A 48 13.79 0.12 2.86
C ALA A 48 14.51 1.23 2.08
N ALA A 49 13.78 1.94 1.20
CA ALA A 49 14.37 3.00 0.37
C ALA A 49 15.05 4.09 1.20
N SER A 50 14.48 4.44 2.35
CA SER A 50 14.99 5.46 3.26
C SER A 50 16.14 4.99 4.17
N SER A 51 16.52 3.73 4.14
CA SER A 51 17.54 3.18 5.07
C SER A 51 18.92 3.83 4.95
N ALA A 52 19.23 4.41 3.80
CA ALA A 52 20.51 5.08 3.56
C ALA A 52 20.60 6.47 4.21
N ASN A 53 19.48 7.14 4.44
CA ASN A 53 19.41 8.51 4.92
C ASN A 53 18.54 8.71 6.18
N PHE A 54 17.86 7.63 6.65
CA PHE A 54 17.07 7.61 7.88
C PHE A 54 17.02 6.19 8.48
N PRO A 55 17.12 5.99 9.81
CA PRO A 55 17.34 7.00 10.83
C PRO A 55 18.80 7.45 10.91
N ILE A 56 19.01 8.59 11.54
CA ILE A 56 20.33 9.05 11.97
C ILE A 56 20.92 7.99 12.93
N ASP A 57 22.24 7.81 12.91
CA ASP A 57 22.89 6.99 13.93
C ASP A 57 22.77 7.64 15.32
N MET A 58 21.70 7.29 16.00
CA MET A 58 21.39 7.83 17.34
C MET A 58 22.51 7.58 18.37
N ARG A 59 23.31 6.54 18.15
CA ARG A 59 24.44 6.23 19.04
C ARG A 59 25.55 7.28 18.88
N VAL A 60 25.88 7.61 17.66
CA VAL A 60 26.85 8.68 17.35
C VAL A 60 26.36 10.01 17.86
N SER A 61 25.10 10.35 17.62
CA SER A 61 24.46 11.57 18.10
C SER A 61 24.51 11.69 19.63
N THR A 62 24.09 10.64 20.34
CA THR A 62 24.07 10.62 21.82
C THR A 62 25.48 10.70 22.39
N ASP A 63 26.42 9.98 21.82
CA ASP A 63 27.83 10.00 22.27
C ASP A 63 28.47 11.36 22.06
N LEU A 64 28.23 12.01 20.94
CA LEU A 64 28.77 13.35 20.67
C LEU A 64 28.18 14.39 21.62
N VAL A 65 26.88 14.37 21.86
CA VAL A 65 26.21 15.26 22.81
C VAL A 65 26.75 15.04 24.24
N ASN A 66 26.86 13.79 24.67
CA ASN A 66 27.35 13.44 26.01
C ASN A 66 28.83 13.75 26.21
N LYS A 67 29.64 13.80 25.15
CA LYS A 67 31.06 14.15 25.16
C LYS A 67 31.32 15.63 24.87
N GLY A 68 30.28 16.47 24.79
CA GLY A 68 30.39 17.87 24.47
C GLY A 68 30.77 18.17 23.00
N GLY A 69 30.50 17.21 22.10
CA GLY A 69 30.68 17.39 20.66
C GLY A 69 29.77 18.48 20.11
N LYS A 70 30.19 19.13 19.03
CA LYS A 70 29.39 20.13 18.35
C LYS A 70 28.34 19.46 17.50
N LYS A 71 27.17 20.09 17.41
CA LYS A 71 26.03 19.61 16.60
C LYS A 71 26.42 19.36 15.13
N ASN A 72 27.33 20.19 14.59
CA ASN A 72 27.81 20.06 13.22
C ASN A 72 28.70 18.83 12.96
N ASP A 73 29.13 18.13 14.02
CA ASP A 73 29.91 16.89 13.89
C ASP A 73 29.02 15.67 13.64
N VAL A 74 27.69 15.85 13.68
CA VAL A 74 26.71 14.79 13.46
C VAL A 74 25.95 15.09 12.16
N LYS A 75 26.03 14.17 11.22
CA LYS A 75 25.31 14.27 9.95
C LYS A 75 23.79 14.12 10.18
N ASP A 76 23.01 14.97 9.52
CA ASP A 76 21.54 14.86 9.43
C ASP A 76 20.79 14.87 10.78
N VAL A 77 21.29 15.62 11.78
CA VAL A 77 20.63 15.74 13.10
C VAL A 77 19.32 16.52 13.04
N ASP A 78 19.21 17.43 12.09
CA ASP A 78 18.13 18.42 12.04
C ASP A 78 17.12 18.19 10.93
N TYR A 79 17.46 17.41 9.90
CA TYR A 79 16.59 17.18 8.76
C TYR A 79 16.90 15.84 8.08
N THR A 80 15.92 15.34 7.34
CA THR A 80 16.06 14.18 6.46
C THR A 80 15.61 14.58 5.06
N ASN A 81 16.38 14.24 4.06
CA ASN A 81 15.99 14.38 2.66
C ASN A 81 15.09 13.20 2.27
N TYR A 82 13.89 13.50 1.78
CA TYR A 82 12.96 12.49 1.27
C TYR A 82 13.28 12.15 -0.20
N GLU A 83 14.43 11.50 -0.41
CA GLU A 83 14.96 11.18 -1.73
C GLU A 83 14.16 10.06 -2.42
N GLU A 84 13.41 9.28 -1.67
CA GLU A 84 12.54 8.22 -2.17
C GLU A 84 11.33 8.71 -2.96
N ASP A 85 10.98 10.00 -2.86
CA ASP A 85 9.87 10.63 -3.58
C ASP A 85 8.56 9.85 -3.41
N ILE A 86 7.90 9.50 -4.51
CA ILE A 86 6.65 8.71 -4.52
C ILE A 86 6.85 7.23 -4.19
N TYR A 87 8.11 6.75 -4.18
CA TYR A 87 8.44 5.34 -3.97
C TYR A 87 8.58 5.00 -2.48
N VAL A 88 7.46 5.06 -1.77
CA VAL A 88 7.36 4.72 -0.35
C VAL A 88 6.53 3.45 -0.15
N GLY A 89 6.94 2.58 0.77
CA GLY A 89 6.23 1.35 1.11
C GLY A 89 6.07 0.41 -0.10
N TYR A 90 4.89 -0.16 -0.30
CA TYR A 90 4.64 -1.12 -1.39
C TYR A 90 4.90 -0.52 -2.78
N ARG A 91 4.73 0.79 -2.96
CA ARG A 91 5.05 1.45 -4.23
C ARG A 91 6.52 1.28 -4.59
N TYR A 92 7.41 1.36 -3.59
CA TYR A 92 8.83 1.04 -3.78
C TYR A 92 9.05 -0.45 -3.97
N PHE A 93 8.65 -1.27 -2.99
CA PHE A 93 8.96 -2.69 -2.98
C PHE A 93 8.41 -3.44 -4.20
N ASP A 94 7.21 -3.11 -4.66
CA ASP A 94 6.58 -3.76 -5.81
C ASP A 94 7.17 -3.25 -7.13
N THR A 95 7.38 -1.94 -7.27
CA THR A 95 7.94 -1.34 -8.49
C THR A 95 9.36 -1.82 -8.77
N PHE A 96 10.20 -1.93 -7.74
CA PHE A 96 11.60 -2.36 -7.89
C PHE A 96 11.80 -3.87 -7.66
N GLY A 97 10.73 -4.65 -7.60
CA GLY A 97 10.79 -6.11 -7.47
C GLY A 97 11.50 -6.61 -6.22
N LYS A 98 11.52 -5.81 -5.14
CA LYS A 98 12.21 -6.16 -3.89
C LYS A 98 11.50 -7.28 -3.15
N GLN A 99 12.26 -8.20 -2.58
CA GLN A 99 11.70 -9.23 -1.72
C GLN A 99 11.18 -8.63 -0.42
N VAL A 100 10.09 -9.18 0.10
CA VAL A 100 9.47 -8.73 1.35
C VAL A 100 9.12 -9.92 2.24
N SER A 101 9.08 -9.69 3.54
CA SER A 101 8.58 -10.68 4.49
C SER A 101 7.07 -10.84 4.37
N TYR A 102 6.35 -9.71 4.30
CA TYR A 102 4.90 -9.65 4.07
C TYR A 102 4.58 -8.43 3.22
N PRO A 103 3.79 -8.57 2.15
CA PRO A 103 3.41 -7.44 1.31
C PRO A 103 2.36 -6.55 2.01
N PHE A 104 2.21 -5.33 1.52
CA PHE A 104 1.11 -4.46 1.90
C PHE A 104 -0.25 -5.13 1.61
N GLY A 105 -1.20 -4.97 2.52
CA GLY A 105 -2.53 -5.56 2.39
C GLY A 105 -2.60 -7.05 2.73
N TYR A 106 -1.49 -7.70 3.11
CA TYR A 106 -1.47 -9.11 3.49
C TYR A 106 -2.17 -9.36 4.82
N GLY A 107 -2.86 -10.49 4.91
CA GLY A 107 -3.46 -10.98 6.15
C GLY A 107 -4.23 -12.26 5.89
N LEU A 108 -4.06 -13.25 6.76
CA LEU A 108 -4.75 -14.53 6.70
C LEU A 108 -6.07 -14.49 7.50
N SER A 109 -6.93 -15.43 7.20
CA SER A 109 -8.19 -15.71 7.90
C SER A 109 -8.23 -17.19 8.27
N TYR A 110 -9.15 -17.59 9.14
CA TYR A 110 -9.43 -19.02 9.40
C TYR A 110 -10.34 -19.64 8.33
N THR A 111 -10.71 -18.86 7.31
CA THR A 111 -11.45 -19.33 6.14
C THR A 111 -10.75 -18.84 4.86
N THR A 112 -11.24 -19.29 3.71
CA THR A 112 -10.72 -18.93 2.38
C THR A 112 -11.80 -18.26 1.55
N PHE A 113 -11.40 -17.44 0.59
CA PHE A 113 -12.31 -16.70 -0.27
C PHE A 113 -11.95 -16.88 -1.75
N ALA A 114 -12.97 -17.07 -2.59
CA ALA A 114 -12.86 -16.99 -4.04
C ALA A 114 -13.35 -15.61 -4.53
N TYR A 115 -12.75 -15.15 -5.62
CA TYR A 115 -13.08 -13.89 -6.29
C TYR A 115 -13.51 -14.24 -7.72
N ASP A 116 -14.75 -13.94 -8.07
CA ASP A 116 -15.34 -14.29 -9.36
C ASP A 116 -16.06 -13.10 -9.98
N LYS A 117 -16.37 -13.17 -11.28
CA LYS A 117 -17.21 -12.22 -12.02
C LYS A 117 -16.73 -10.77 -11.89
N ALA A 118 -15.42 -10.56 -11.84
CA ALA A 118 -14.87 -9.21 -11.78
C ALA A 118 -15.21 -8.46 -13.09
N ALA A 119 -15.66 -7.23 -12.95
CA ALA A 119 -16.00 -6.37 -14.09
C ALA A 119 -15.73 -4.90 -13.75
N VAL A 120 -15.37 -4.10 -14.77
CA VAL A 120 -15.25 -2.65 -14.66
C VAL A 120 -16.23 -1.99 -15.62
N LYS A 121 -16.89 -0.92 -15.17
CA LYS A 121 -17.74 -0.05 -15.98
C LYS A 121 -17.29 1.39 -15.79
N SER A 122 -17.26 2.15 -16.86
CA SER A 122 -16.97 3.58 -16.85
C SER A 122 -18.24 4.37 -17.16
N ASP A 123 -18.53 5.36 -16.35
CA ASP A 123 -19.60 6.31 -16.56
C ASP A 123 -19.18 7.70 -16.07
N ASN A 124 -19.20 8.69 -16.95
CA ASN A 124 -18.89 10.10 -16.66
C ASN A 124 -17.60 10.29 -15.82
N GLY A 125 -16.52 9.56 -16.15
CA GLY A 125 -15.25 9.64 -15.45
C GLY A 125 -15.22 8.92 -14.08
N VAL A 126 -16.23 8.13 -13.78
CA VAL A 126 -16.27 7.24 -12.60
C VAL A 126 -16.11 5.80 -13.06
N TYR A 127 -15.09 5.13 -12.56
CA TYR A 127 -14.82 3.71 -12.81
C TYR A 127 -15.39 2.89 -11.66
N THR A 128 -16.40 2.09 -11.97
CA THR A 128 -17.06 1.20 -10.99
C THR A 128 -16.57 -0.22 -11.24
N VAL A 129 -15.80 -0.76 -10.31
CA VAL A 129 -15.32 -2.15 -10.30
C VAL A 129 -16.21 -2.97 -9.38
N SER A 130 -16.74 -4.08 -9.89
CA SER A 130 -17.51 -5.05 -9.11
C SER A 130 -16.83 -6.41 -9.12
N VAL A 131 -16.91 -7.14 -8.02
CA VAL A 131 -16.39 -8.50 -7.88
C VAL A 131 -17.26 -9.28 -6.91
N GLU A 132 -17.58 -10.53 -7.25
CA GLU A 132 -18.24 -11.47 -6.34
C GLU A 132 -17.18 -12.11 -5.44
N VAL A 133 -17.37 -12.02 -4.12
CA VAL A 133 -16.53 -12.67 -3.12
C VAL A 133 -17.34 -13.75 -2.42
N LYS A 134 -16.84 -14.98 -2.47
CA LYS A 134 -17.47 -16.16 -1.87
C LYS A 134 -16.59 -16.76 -0.79
N ASN A 135 -17.14 -17.04 0.38
CA ASN A 135 -16.47 -17.84 1.40
C ASN A 135 -16.44 -19.31 0.96
N THR A 136 -15.25 -19.83 0.66
CA THR A 136 -15.01 -21.20 0.21
C THR A 136 -14.51 -22.13 1.32
N GLY A 137 -14.27 -21.59 2.52
CA GLY A 137 -13.78 -22.34 3.66
C GLY A 137 -14.92 -22.86 4.55
N LYS A 138 -14.55 -23.23 5.78
CA LYS A 138 -15.45 -23.96 6.70
C LYS A 138 -15.98 -23.12 7.87
N VAL A 139 -15.45 -21.92 8.07
CA VAL A 139 -15.88 -21.02 9.15
C VAL A 139 -16.33 -19.68 8.57
N ALA A 140 -17.15 -18.96 9.30
CA ALA A 140 -17.55 -17.62 8.91
C ALA A 140 -16.35 -16.66 8.97
N GLY A 141 -16.32 -15.68 8.07
CA GLY A 141 -15.24 -14.72 8.01
C GLY A 141 -15.55 -13.52 7.13
N LYS A 142 -14.64 -12.55 7.15
CA LYS A 142 -14.71 -11.32 6.37
C LYS A 142 -13.47 -11.18 5.52
N GLU A 143 -13.63 -10.67 4.30
CA GLU A 143 -12.51 -10.38 3.40
C GLU A 143 -12.41 -8.90 3.10
N VAL A 144 -11.20 -8.41 2.81
CA VAL A 144 -10.95 -7.04 2.36
C VAL A 144 -10.51 -7.07 0.90
N VAL A 145 -11.41 -6.65 0.03
CA VAL A 145 -11.12 -6.46 -1.39
C VAL A 145 -10.36 -5.16 -1.58
N GLN A 146 -9.23 -5.24 -2.27
CA GLN A 146 -8.33 -4.12 -2.54
C GLN A 146 -8.28 -3.88 -4.05
N LEU A 147 -8.45 -2.63 -4.47
CA LEU A 147 -8.39 -2.22 -5.87
C LEU A 147 -7.15 -1.36 -6.08
N TYR A 148 -6.22 -1.90 -6.81
CA TYR A 148 -5.04 -1.18 -7.28
C TYR A 148 -5.23 -0.75 -8.73
N VAL A 149 -4.61 0.35 -9.10
CA VAL A 149 -4.63 0.83 -10.48
C VAL A 149 -3.20 1.04 -10.96
N SER A 150 -2.90 0.54 -12.16
CA SER A 150 -1.66 0.75 -12.88
C SER A 150 -1.92 1.66 -14.07
N ALA A 151 -1.17 2.74 -14.18
CA ALA A 151 -1.25 3.65 -15.31
C ALA A 151 -0.63 3.02 -16.57
N PRO A 152 -1.04 3.41 -17.78
CA PRO A 152 -0.33 3.04 -18.99
C PRO A 152 1.09 3.60 -18.95
N ASP A 153 2.05 2.87 -19.49
CA ASP A 153 3.46 3.26 -19.59
C ASP A 153 4.08 3.77 -18.28
N ALA A 154 3.63 3.18 -17.16
CA ALA A 154 4.04 3.61 -15.82
C ALA A 154 5.57 3.63 -15.65
N ALA A 155 6.31 2.76 -16.32
CA ALA A 155 7.76 2.74 -16.28
C ALA A 155 8.37 4.00 -16.92
N ASP A 156 7.94 4.34 -18.12
CA ASP A 156 8.46 5.48 -18.88
C ASP A 156 8.05 6.82 -18.25
N ALA A 157 6.87 6.83 -17.62
CA ALA A 157 6.35 8.00 -16.91
C ALA A 157 6.90 8.15 -15.45
N ASN A 158 7.87 7.33 -15.06
CA ASN A 158 8.40 7.30 -13.69
C ASN A 158 7.29 7.20 -12.62
N LYS A 159 6.32 6.30 -12.83
CA LYS A 159 5.20 6.05 -11.90
C LYS A 159 5.36 4.71 -11.20
N PRO A 160 4.78 4.54 -10.00
CA PRO A 160 4.70 3.24 -9.36
C PRO A 160 4.01 2.22 -10.26
N GLU A 161 4.41 0.94 -10.13
CA GLU A 161 3.78 -0.14 -10.88
C GLU A 161 2.26 -0.17 -10.69
N LYS A 162 1.82 0.10 -9.47
CA LYS A 162 0.39 0.19 -9.10
C LYS A 162 0.19 1.01 -7.85
N GLU A 163 -1.00 1.55 -7.70
CA GLU A 163 -1.41 2.30 -6.51
C GLU A 163 -2.78 1.84 -6.01
N LEU A 164 -2.93 1.69 -4.68
CA LEU A 164 -4.23 1.41 -4.07
C LEU A 164 -5.14 2.64 -4.23
N LYS A 165 -6.27 2.47 -4.90
CA LYS A 165 -7.23 3.54 -5.16
C LYS A 165 -8.54 3.35 -4.40
N ALA A 166 -8.91 2.11 -4.06
CA ALA A 166 -10.09 1.83 -3.25
C ALA A 166 -9.95 0.48 -2.51
N PHE A 167 -10.69 0.32 -1.44
CA PHE A 167 -10.86 -0.96 -0.76
C PHE A 167 -12.21 -1.02 -0.07
N ALA A 168 -12.69 -2.24 0.15
CA ALA A 168 -13.90 -2.47 0.96
C ALA A 168 -13.81 -3.81 1.67
N LYS A 169 -14.35 -3.86 2.88
CA LYS A 169 -14.47 -5.08 3.68
C LYS A 169 -15.88 -5.66 3.52
N THR A 170 -15.98 -6.96 3.29
CA THR A 170 -17.29 -7.64 3.22
C THR A 170 -17.98 -7.63 4.59
N LYS A 171 -19.30 -7.79 4.60
CA LYS A 171 -19.97 -8.33 5.78
C LYS A 171 -19.38 -9.71 6.12
N GLU A 172 -19.71 -10.23 7.28
CA GLU A 172 -19.39 -11.63 7.59
C GLU A 172 -20.12 -12.57 6.65
N LEU A 173 -19.38 -13.47 6.03
CA LEU A 173 -19.88 -14.48 5.10
C LEU A 173 -19.79 -15.85 5.75
N LYS A 174 -20.90 -16.55 5.82
CA LYS A 174 -20.94 -17.96 6.23
C LYS A 174 -20.29 -18.85 5.16
N PRO A 175 -19.87 -20.08 5.50
CA PRO A 175 -19.41 -21.06 4.50
C PRO A 175 -20.37 -21.18 3.32
N GLY A 176 -19.85 -21.02 2.10
CA GLY A 176 -20.62 -21.03 0.86
C GLY A 176 -21.35 -19.73 0.51
N GLU A 177 -21.45 -18.76 1.43
CA GLU A 177 -22.11 -17.48 1.18
C GLU A 177 -21.24 -16.59 0.28
N ALA A 178 -21.88 -15.85 -0.62
CA ALA A 178 -21.24 -14.88 -1.50
C ALA A 178 -21.86 -13.49 -1.36
N THR A 179 -21.09 -12.48 -1.73
CA THR A 179 -21.55 -11.09 -1.83
C THR A 179 -20.84 -10.39 -2.98
N VAL A 180 -21.48 -9.39 -3.57
CA VAL A 180 -20.83 -8.53 -4.55
C VAL A 180 -20.26 -7.32 -3.84
N VAL A 181 -18.97 -7.08 -4.03
CA VAL A 181 -18.27 -5.88 -3.57
C VAL A 181 -18.14 -4.92 -4.75
N THR A 182 -18.49 -3.66 -4.53
CA THR A 182 -18.39 -2.60 -5.53
C THR A 182 -17.45 -1.50 -5.03
N LEU A 183 -16.46 -1.16 -5.84
CA LEU A 183 -15.46 -0.12 -5.57
C LEU A 183 -15.53 0.94 -6.67
N LYS A 184 -15.38 2.20 -6.29
CA LYS A 184 -15.43 3.32 -7.23
C LYS A 184 -14.12 4.10 -7.18
N VAL A 185 -13.65 4.53 -8.36
CA VAL A 185 -12.49 5.38 -8.54
C VAL A 185 -12.87 6.49 -9.51
N ASN A 186 -12.65 7.75 -9.16
CA ASN A 186 -12.86 8.86 -10.08
C ASN A 186 -11.62 9.01 -10.98
N ALA A 187 -11.79 9.47 -12.19
CA ALA A 187 -10.68 9.77 -13.09
C ALA A 187 -9.66 10.73 -12.45
N ALA A 188 -10.11 11.71 -11.68
CA ALA A 188 -9.25 12.65 -10.96
C ALA A 188 -8.32 11.97 -9.95
N ASP A 189 -8.73 10.84 -9.35
CA ASP A 189 -7.93 10.08 -8.38
C ASP A 189 -6.75 9.34 -9.05
N LEU A 190 -6.72 9.30 -10.39
CA LEU A 190 -5.66 8.70 -11.21
C LEU A 190 -4.58 9.71 -11.62
N ALA A 191 -4.76 10.98 -11.28
CA ALA A 191 -3.81 12.03 -11.61
C ALA A 191 -2.49 11.89 -10.84
N SER A 192 -1.40 12.27 -11.50
CA SER A 192 -0.10 12.50 -10.88
C SER A 192 0.23 13.99 -10.96
N TYR A 193 0.98 14.50 -9.98
CA TYR A 193 1.40 15.89 -10.00
C TYR A 193 2.58 16.08 -10.95
N ASP A 194 2.46 17.03 -11.87
CA ASP A 194 3.52 17.47 -12.78
C ASP A 194 4.05 18.82 -12.27
N GLU A 195 5.27 18.82 -11.73
CA GLU A 195 5.91 20.02 -11.17
C GLU A 195 6.18 21.08 -12.23
N ALA A 196 6.60 20.67 -13.42
CA ALA A 196 6.91 21.59 -14.52
C ALA A 196 5.65 22.29 -15.03
N ALA A 197 4.56 21.56 -15.13
CA ALA A 197 3.27 22.10 -15.51
C ALA A 197 2.51 22.79 -14.36
N SER A 198 2.93 22.59 -13.10
CA SER A 198 2.18 22.96 -11.90
C SER A 198 0.73 22.51 -11.99
N ALA A 199 0.53 21.20 -12.21
CA ALA A 199 -0.79 20.64 -12.47
C ALA A 199 -0.90 19.18 -12.04
N TRP A 200 -2.11 18.77 -11.67
CA TRP A 200 -2.49 17.37 -11.60
C TRP A 200 -2.86 16.89 -13.01
N VAL A 201 -2.21 15.85 -13.48
CA VAL A 201 -2.35 15.36 -14.85
C VAL A 201 -2.76 13.88 -14.85
N VAL A 202 -3.85 13.58 -15.54
CA VAL A 202 -4.24 12.21 -15.91
C VAL A 202 -3.71 11.93 -17.31
N THR A 203 -2.78 11.02 -17.44
CA THR A 203 -2.26 10.55 -18.73
C THR A 203 -3.35 9.71 -19.39
N PRO A 204 -3.74 9.97 -20.67
CA PRO A 204 -4.73 9.15 -21.35
C PRO A 204 -4.18 7.76 -21.67
N GLY A 205 -5.05 6.77 -21.75
CA GLY A 205 -4.72 5.42 -22.20
C GLY A 205 -5.42 4.30 -21.44
N ASN A 206 -4.99 3.07 -21.72
CA ASN A 206 -5.59 1.87 -21.14
C ASN A 206 -4.98 1.57 -19.75
N TYR A 207 -5.74 1.82 -18.70
CA TYR A 207 -5.36 1.56 -17.32
C TYR A 207 -5.75 0.15 -16.90
N LYS A 208 -4.91 -0.48 -16.07
CA LYS A 208 -5.21 -1.78 -15.44
C LYS A 208 -5.80 -1.56 -14.04
N PHE A 209 -6.98 -2.14 -13.81
CA PHE A 209 -7.66 -2.18 -12.53
C PHE A 209 -7.45 -3.57 -11.93
N LEU A 210 -6.65 -3.66 -10.88
CA LEU A 210 -6.15 -4.88 -10.29
C LEU A 210 -6.91 -5.16 -8.99
N VAL A 211 -7.81 -6.13 -9.01
CA VAL A 211 -8.56 -6.55 -7.82
C VAL A 211 -7.74 -7.61 -7.09
N GLY A 212 -7.48 -7.40 -5.81
CA GLY A 212 -6.63 -8.30 -5.03
C GLY A 212 -7.00 -8.42 -3.56
N ALA A 213 -6.38 -9.40 -2.90
CA ALA A 213 -6.41 -9.62 -1.47
C ALA A 213 -5.18 -9.00 -0.76
N SER A 214 -4.17 -8.60 -1.53
CA SER A 214 -2.99 -7.83 -1.12
C SER A 214 -2.34 -7.19 -2.35
N SER A 215 -1.31 -6.38 -2.17
CA SER A 215 -0.57 -5.77 -3.30
C SER A 215 0.12 -6.81 -4.20
N ARG A 216 0.31 -8.04 -3.72
CA ARG A 216 0.94 -9.15 -4.48
C ARG A 216 0.02 -10.35 -4.71
N ASP A 217 -1.18 -10.34 -4.17
CA ASP A 217 -2.18 -11.39 -4.38
C ASP A 217 -3.33 -10.81 -5.21
N ILE A 218 -3.07 -10.62 -6.51
CA ILE A 218 -4.04 -10.12 -7.48
C ILE A 218 -4.89 -11.28 -7.99
N LYS A 219 -6.21 -11.12 -7.87
CA LYS A 219 -7.22 -12.13 -8.23
C LYS A 219 -7.82 -11.89 -9.61
N ALA A 220 -7.91 -10.62 -10.03
CA ALA A 220 -8.40 -10.26 -11.35
C ALA A 220 -7.72 -8.99 -11.85
N THR A 221 -7.48 -8.94 -13.16
CA THR A 221 -6.98 -7.76 -13.88
C THR A 221 -8.03 -7.37 -14.91
N LEU A 222 -8.49 -6.13 -14.82
CA LEU A 222 -9.47 -5.53 -15.72
C LEU A 222 -8.81 -4.33 -16.42
N GLU A 223 -9.31 -3.97 -17.58
CA GLU A 223 -8.78 -2.83 -18.34
C GLU A 223 -9.89 -1.86 -18.71
N ALA A 224 -9.57 -0.58 -18.65
CA ALA A 224 -10.47 0.47 -19.13
C ALA A 224 -9.68 1.68 -19.63
N GLU A 225 -10.20 2.29 -20.69
CA GLU A 225 -9.68 3.54 -21.23
C GLU A 225 -9.98 4.70 -20.26
N VAL A 226 -8.96 5.54 -20.05
CA VAL A 226 -9.03 6.76 -19.25
C VAL A 226 -8.69 7.94 -20.14
N ALA A 227 -9.55 8.94 -20.15
CA ALA A 227 -9.34 10.17 -20.92
C ALA A 227 -8.33 11.09 -20.21
N ALA A 228 -7.64 11.90 -20.99
CA ALA A 228 -6.76 12.95 -20.47
C ALA A 228 -7.54 13.94 -19.61
N ALA A 229 -6.95 14.35 -18.52
CA ALA A 229 -7.46 15.46 -17.71
C ALA A 229 -6.31 16.25 -17.10
N THR A 230 -6.50 17.55 -16.93
CA THR A 230 -5.50 18.43 -16.32
C THR A 230 -6.18 19.42 -15.40
N GLN A 231 -5.72 19.48 -14.15
CA GLN A 231 -6.15 20.46 -13.18
C GLN A 231 -4.96 21.34 -12.78
N LYS A 232 -4.94 22.59 -13.21
CA LYS A 232 -3.91 23.56 -12.85
C LYS A 232 -3.94 23.87 -11.36
N THR A 233 -2.76 24.05 -10.79
CA THR A 233 -2.56 24.45 -9.39
C THR A 233 -1.48 25.52 -9.30
N ASN A 234 -1.26 26.02 -8.08
CA ASN A 234 -0.14 26.91 -7.78
C ASN A 234 0.96 26.10 -7.08
N ASN A 235 2.15 26.06 -7.64
CA ASN A 235 3.30 25.44 -7.00
C ASN A 235 3.89 26.40 -5.96
N ILE A 236 3.40 26.33 -4.72
CA ILE A 236 3.81 27.19 -3.59
C ILE A 236 4.91 26.57 -2.72
N LEU A 237 5.16 25.26 -2.85
CA LEU A 237 6.16 24.51 -2.08
C LEU A 237 7.27 23.99 -3.00
N LYS A 238 7.94 24.90 -3.71
CA LYS A 238 9.08 24.55 -4.55
C LYS A 238 10.28 24.13 -3.69
N LEU A 239 11.03 23.15 -4.16
CA LEU A 239 12.33 22.83 -3.60
C LEU A 239 13.22 24.08 -3.66
N GLN A 240 13.88 24.41 -2.55
CA GLN A 240 14.82 25.52 -2.48
C GLN A 240 16.18 25.12 -3.05
N GLU A 241 16.57 23.86 -2.82
CA GLU A 241 17.83 23.28 -3.30
C GLU A 241 17.54 22.04 -4.15
N PRO A 242 18.34 21.79 -5.20
CA PRO A 242 18.21 20.56 -5.99
C PRO A 242 18.44 19.33 -5.12
N MET A 243 17.60 18.32 -5.29
CA MET A 243 17.69 17.04 -4.61
C MET A 243 17.69 15.90 -5.63
N SER A 244 18.53 14.89 -5.39
CA SER A 244 18.51 13.66 -6.19
C SER A 244 17.36 12.79 -5.76
N LEU A 245 16.36 12.61 -6.62
CA LEU A 245 15.20 11.77 -6.35
C LEU A 245 15.35 10.38 -6.94
N LEU A 246 14.82 9.38 -6.25
CA LEU A 246 14.74 8.01 -6.74
C LEU A 246 13.86 7.95 -7.99
N LYS A 247 14.34 7.26 -9.01
CA LYS A 247 13.61 7.05 -10.28
C LYS A 247 13.51 5.56 -10.60
N ARG A 248 12.44 5.20 -11.28
CA ARG A 248 12.20 3.87 -11.83
C ARG A 248 13.11 3.57 -13.01
#